data_ba186292a88586333e52622631325c6c
#
_entry.id   ba186292a88586333e52622631325c6c
#
_cell.length_a   1.000
_cell.length_b   1.000
_cell.length_c   1.000
_cell.angle_alpha   90.00
_cell.angle_beta   90.00
_cell.angle_gamma   90.00
#
_symmetry.space_group_name_H-M   'P 1'
#
loop_
_entity.id
_entity.type
_entity.pdbx_description
1 polymer ?
#
loop_
_entity_poly.entity_id
_entity_poly.type
_entity_poly.pdbx_seq_one_letter_code
_entity_poly.pdbx_strand_id
1 'polypeptide(L)'
;KKDGFSLTFRCFSCILLSERDGGEAMEERLQKYLAEAGIASRRKSEEWIASGRVKVNGVVVTALGTKIDPQKDQVLFDDQPVVISGEKKIYLMLHKPEGYVTTAKEQFGRPAVLDLVRDVKQRIFPVGRLDYDTSGLLLLTNDGELTYRLTHPKYDVDKTYIAKLYGVPDDMDLQKFRRGVMVD
;
A
#
# COMPACT_ATOMS: atom_id res chain seq x y z
N LYS A 1 -17.88 36.41 3.42
CA LYS A 1 -16.45 36.12 3.61
C LYS A 1 -16.37 34.79 4.29
N LYS A 2 -15.79 33.78 3.61
CA LYS A 2 -15.51 32.46 4.16
C LYS A 2 -14.09 32.50 4.68
N ASP A 3 -13.92 32.77 5.97
CA ASP A 3 -12.61 32.72 6.61
C ASP A 3 -12.31 31.25 6.89
N GLY A 4 -11.40 30.69 6.07
CA GLY A 4 -10.91 29.32 6.24
C GLY A 4 -9.75 29.30 7.22
N PHE A 5 -9.88 28.55 8.30
CA PHE A 5 -8.79 28.27 9.24
C PHE A 5 -8.01 27.04 8.74
N SER A 6 -6.68 27.17 8.63
CA SER A 6 -5.79 26.08 8.20
C SER A 6 -5.03 25.54 9.40
N LEU A 7 -5.18 24.26 9.67
CA LEU A 7 -4.43 23.54 10.71
C LEU A 7 -3.38 22.67 10.05
N THR A 8 -2.10 22.92 10.35
CA THR A 8 -0.99 22.09 9.89
C THR A 8 -0.47 21.24 11.04
N PHE A 9 -0.52 19.92 10.87
CA PHE A 9 0.08 18.98 11.82
C PHE A 9 1.39 18.45 11.26
N ARG A 10 2.48 18.58 12.02
CA ARG A 10 3.76 17.94 11.75
C ARG A 10 4.06 16.94 12.85
N CYS A 11 4.33 15.72 12.47
CA CYS A 11 5.00 14.73 13.28
C CYS A 11 6.44 14.57 12.78
N PHE A 12 7.43 14.57 13.62
CA PHE A 12 8.85 14.55 13.22
C PHE A 12 9.42 13.14 13.35
N SER A 13 9.95 12.58 12.27
CA SER A 13 10.91 11.48 12.36
C SER A 13 11.83 11.40 11.15
N CYS A 14 13.13 11.25 11.39
CA CYS A 14 14.15 11.13 10.35
C CYS A 14 14.18 9.72 9.74
N ILE A 15 14.14 9.64 8.41
CA ILE A 15 14.40 8.40 7.68
C ILE A 15 15.92 8.23 7.53
N LEU A 16 16.51 7.31 8.30
CA LEU A 16 17.84 6.79 8.03
C LEU A 16 17.70 5.64 7.02
N LEU A 17 18.25 5.85 5.83
CA LEU A 17 18.45 4.78 4.85
C LEU A 17 19.56 3.88 5.40
N SER A 18 19.22 2.75 6.00
CA SER A 18 20.18 1.70 6.25
C SER A 18 20.33 0.85 4.99
N GLU A 19 21.50 0.85 4.43
CA GLU A 19 21.94 -0.14 3.46
C GLU A 19 21.81 -1.53 4.07
N ARG A 20 21.29 -2.47 3.28
CA ARG A 20 21.18 -3.87 3.73
C ARG A 20 22.54 -4.53 3.58
N ASP A 21 23.17 -4.78 4.70
CA ASP A 21 24.30 -5.70 4.78
C ASP A 21 23.84 -7.16 4.64
N GLY A 22 24.72 -7.91 4.02
CA GLY A 22 24.56 -9.22 3.44
C GLY A 22 24.09 -10.38 4.32
N GLY A 23 23.52 -11.38 3.65
CA GLY A 23 23.87 -12.77 3.92
C GLY A 23 22.95 -13.59 4.80
N GLU A 24 21.77 -13.13 5.22
CA GLU A 24 20.78 -14.03 5.82
C GLU A 24 19.75 -14.51 4.81
N ALA A 25 19.46 -15.82 4.81
CA ALA A 25 18.41 -16.43 4.00
C ALA A 25 17.09 -15.63 4.17
N MET A 26 16.73 -14.85 3.17
CA MET A 26 15.57 -13.95 3.27
C MET A 26 14.29 -14.72 3.01
N GLU A 27 13.87 -15.50 4.02
CA GLU A 27 12.56 -16.12 3.98
C GLU A 27 11.46 -15.07 3.82
N GLU A 28 10.63 -15.22 2.81
CA GLU A 28 9.46 -14.41 2.63
C GLU A 28 8.18 -15.23 2.48
N ARG A 29 7.03 -14.61 2.74
CA ARG A 29 5.75 -15.27 2.61
C ARG A 29 5.42 -15.55 1.15
N LEU A 30 5.00 -16.77 0.83
CA LEU A 30 4.67 -17.22 -0.53
C LEU A 30 3.66 -16.29 -1.24
N GLN A 31 2.61 -15.80 -0.55
CA GLN A 31 1.68 -14.84 -1.13
C GLN A 31 2.31 -13.48 -1.45
N LYS A 32 3.38 -13.08 -0.72
CA LYS A 32 4.13 -11.87 -1.03
C LYS A 32 4.93 -12.07 -2.32
N TYR A 33 5.64 -13.19 -2.43
CA TYR A 33 6.40 -13.57 -3.63
C TYR A 33 5.53 -13.57 -4.89
N LEU A 34 4.35 -14.25 -4.85
CA LEU A 34 3.40 -14.27 -5.96
C LEU A 34 2.90 -12.86 -6.35
N ALA A 35 2.71 -12.00 -5.35
CA ALA A 35 2.28 -10.63 -5.61
C ALA A 35 3.41 -9.75 -6.20
N GLU A 36 4.66 -9.97 -5.80
CA GLU A 36 5.83 -9.29 -6.36
C GLU A 36 6.15 -9.76 -7.77
N ALA A 37 5.88 -11.02 -8.08
CA ALA A 37 5.94 -11.56 -9.43
C ALA A 37 4.79 -11.09 -10.35
N GLY A 38 3.90 -10.21 -9.87
CA GLY A 38 2.80 -9.67 -10.67
C GLY A 38 1.61 -10.60 -10.88
N ILE A 39 1.66 -11.84 -10.36
CA ILE A 39 0.65 -12.88 -10.59
C ILE A 39 -0.72 -12.45 -10.05
N ALA A 40 -0.79 -11.98 -8.79
CA ALA A 40 -2.04 -11.50 -8.20
C ALA A 40 -1.82 -10.57 -6.99
N SER A 41 -2.92 -10.12 -6.34
CA SER A 41 -2.81 -9.48 -5.02
C SER A 41 -2.46 -10.52 -3.95
N ARG A 42 -1.86 -10.11 -2.83
CA ARG A 42 -1.56 -11.01 -1.70
C ARG A 42 -2.77 -11.84 -1.27
N ARG A 43 -3.95 -11.22 -1.11
CA ARG A 43 -5.19 -11.91 -0.75
C ARG A 43 -5.61 -12.92 -1.83
N LYS A 44 -5.55 -12.56 -3.10
CA LYS A 44 -5.88 -13.48 -4.19
C LYS A 44 -4.88 -14.63 -4.27
N SER A 45 -3.61 -14.37 -4.00
CA SER A 45 -2.58 -15.40 -3.90
C SER A 45 -2.86 -16.38 -2.75
N GLU A 46 -3.35 -15.90 -1.61
CA GLU A 46 -3.77 -16.76 -0.49
C GLU A 46 -4.93 -17.69 -0.90
N GLU A 47 -5.93 -17.18 -1.62
CA GLU A 47 -7.03 -18.00 -2.17
C GLU A 47 -6.49 -19.11 -3.10
N TRP A 48 -5.52 -18.79 -3.95
CA TRP A 48 -4.92 -19.75 -4.88
C TRP A 48 -4.02 -20.77 -4.18
N ILE A 49 -3.29 -20.36 -3.15
CA ILE A 49 -2.53 -21.28 -2.29
C ILE A 49 -3.51 -22.26 -1.62
N ALA A 50 -4.55 -21.75 -0.96
CA ALA A 50 -5.55 -22.60 -0.30
C ALA A 50 -6.26 -23.57 -1.25
N SER A 51 -6.44 -23.19 -2.53
CA SER A 51 -7.04 -24.05 -3.56
C SER A 51 -6.05 -25.04 -4.21
N GLY A 52 -4.80 -25.10 -3.75
CA GLY A 52 -3.80 -26.07 -4.22
C GLY A 52 -3.21 -25.77 -5.60
N ARG A 53 -3.33 -24.54 -6.09
CA ARG A 53 -2.81 -24.14 -7.41
C ARG A 53 -1.33 -23.78 -7.40
N VAL A 54 -0.69 -23.73 -6.23
CA VAL A 54 0.70 -23.32 -6.05
C VAL A 54 1.53 -24.52 -5.59
N LYS A 55 2.66 -24.74 -6.23
CA LYS A 55 3.66 -25.74 -5.85
C LYS A 55 4.96 -25.04 -5.45
N VAL A 56 5.63 -25.58 -4.46
CA VAL A 56 6.98 -25.19 -4.07
C VAL A 56 7.86 -26.44 -4.11
N ASN A 57 8.94 -26.41 -4.87
CA ASN A 57 9.83 -27.55 -5.09
C ASN A 57 9.08 -28.83 -5.53
N GLY A 58 8.07 -28.67 -6.39
CA GLY A 58 7.24 -29.76 -6.89
C GLY A 58 6.11 -30.23 -5.96
N VAL A 59 6.03 -29.74 -4.73
CA VAL A 59 5.01 -30.11 -3.74
C VAL A 59 3.91 -29.08 -3.71
N VAL A 60 2.64 -29.52 -3.75
CA VAL A 60 1.48 -28.62 -3.61
C VAL A 60 1.44 -28.02 -2.21
N VAL A 61 1.33 -26.71 -2.13
CA VAL A 61 1.23 -25.97 -0.88
C VAL A 61 -0.18 -25.40 -0.71
N THR A 62 -0.84 -25.73 0.40
CA THR A 62 -2.17 -25.19 0.76
C THR A 62 -2.16 -24.40 2.07
N ALA A 63 -1.08 -24.50 2.85
CA ALA A 63 -0.96 -23.83 4.12
C ALA A 63 -0.75 -22.32 3.94
N LEU A 64 -1.64 -21.51 4.54
CA LEU A 64 -1.49 -20.06 4.56
C LEU A 64 -0.31 -19.65 5.43
N GLY A 65 0.39 -18.62 4.99
CA GLY A 65 1.56 -18.10 5.71
C GLY A 65 2.86 -18.87 5.45
N THR A 66 2.86 -19.89 4.58
CA THR A 66 4.07 -20.58 4.13
C THR A 66 5.13 -19.59 3.71
N LYS A 67 6.34 -19.83 4.17
CA LYS A 67 7.53 -19.05 3.79
C LYS A 67 8.37 -19.82 2.78
N ILE A 68 9.05 -19.10 1.92
CA ILE A 68 9.98 -19.62 0.93
C ILE A 68 11.28 -18.81 0.95
N ASP A 69 12.35 -19.39 0.46
CA ASP A 69 13.58 -18.70 0.11
C ASP A 69 13.57 -18.44 -1.42
N PRO A 70 13.36 -17.19 -1.88
CA PRO A 70 13.26 -16.88 -3.32
C PRO A 70 14.50 -17.22 -4.13
N GLN A 71 15.64 -17.44 -3.47
CA GLN A 71 16.90 -17.79 -4.14
C GLN A 71 17.09 -19.30 -4.32
N LYS A 72 16.36 -20.12 -3.54
CA LYS A 72 16.54 -21.58 -3.52
C LYS A 72 15.30 -22.33 -3.95
N ASP A 73 14.10 -21.79 -3.61
CA ASP A 73 12.85 -22.49 -3.83
C ASP A 73 12.28 -22.21 -5.22
N GLN A 74 11.90 -23.26 -5.92
CA GLN A 74 11.18 -23.16 -7.18
C GLN A 74 9.69 -23.06 -6.91
N VAL A 75 9.07 -21.96 -7.33
CA VAL A 75 7.63 -21.74 -7.20
C VAL A 75 6.96 -21.92 -8.56
N LEU A 76 5.88 -22.72 -8.60
CA LEU A 76 5.02 -22.88 -9.76
C LEU A 76 3.60 -22.42 -9.42
N PHE A 77 2.95 -21.76 -10.35
CA PHE A 77 1.53 -21.43 -10.33
C PHE A 77 0.86 -22.05 -11.55
N ASP A 78 -0.12 -22.93 -11.36
CA ASP A 78 -0.75 -23.74 -12.41
C ASP A 78 0.30 -24.42 -13.30
N ASP A 79 1.31 -25.02 -12.68
CA ASP A 79 2.44 -25.70 -13.32
C ASP A 79 3.36 -24.80 -14.17
N GLN A 80 3.17 -23.48 -14.12
CA GLN A 80 4.06 -22.52 -14.79
C GLN A 80 5.04 -21.91 -13.77
N PRO A 81 6.33 -21.79 -14.13
CA PRO A 81 7.31 -21.19 -13.27
C PRO A 81 6.96 -19.72 -12.94
N VAL A 82 6.99 -19.39 -11.66
CA VAL A 82 6.86 -18.02 -11.19
C VAL A 82 8.24 -17.45 -10.99
N VAL A 83 8.57 -16.43 -11.76
CA VAL A 83 9.84 -15.72 -11.65
C VAL A 83 9.52 -14.27 -11.37
N ILE A 84 10.17 -13.69 -10.36
CA ILE A 84 10.17 -12.23 -10.21
C ILE A 84 11.03 -11.71 -11.37
N SER A 85 10.37 -11.47 -12.52
CA SER A 85 10.99 -10.68 -13.56
C SER A 85 11.31 -9.34 -12.93
N GLY A 86 12.53 -8.84 -13.10
CA GLY A 86 12.93 -7.53 -12.58
C GLY A 86 12.13 -6.41 -13.24
N GLU A 87 10.81 -6.46 -13.10
CA GLU A 87 9.91 -5.42 -13.62
C GLU A 87 10.34 -4.07 -13.11
N LYS A 88 10.46 -3.14 -14.05
CA LYS A 88 10.78 -1.76 -13.73
C LYS A 88 9.82 -1.24 -12.65
N LYS A 89 10.36 -0.77 -11.54
CA LYS A 89 9.57 -0.12 -10.51
C LYS A 89 8.94 1.17 -11.07
N ILE A 90 7.67 1.35 -10.79
CA ILE A 90 6.88 2.48 -11.24
C ILE A 90 6.51 3.31 -10.03
N TYR A 91 6.69 4.62 -10.14
CA TYR A 91 6.33 5.60 -9.13
C TYR A 91 5.55 6.71 -9.79
N LEU A 92 4.30 6.87 -9.40
CA LEU A 92 3.43 7.92 -9.90
C LEU A 92 2.96 8.80 -8.75
N MET A 93 2.97 10.10 -8.98
CA MET A 93 2.33 11.09 -8.13
C MET A 93 1.01 11.50 -8.75
N LEU A 94 -0.09 11.20 -8.08
CA LEU A 94 -1.43 11.60 -8.49
C LEU A 94 -1.92 12.70 -7.55
N HIS A 95 -2.36 13.83 -8.11
CA HIS A 95 -3.25 14.71 -7.38
C HIS A 95 -4.65 14.10 -7.42
N LYS A 96 -4.99 13.31 -6.40
CA LYS A 96 -6.30 12.67 -6.32
C LYS A 96 -7.39 13.74 -6.22
N PRO A 97 -8.36 13.80 -7.13
CA PRO A 97 -9.53 14.65 -6.96
C PRO A 97 -10.52 14.05 -5.96
N GLU A 98 -11.43 14.85 -5.45
CA GLU A 98 -12.63 14.38 -4.74
C GLU A 98 -13.50 13.50 -5.67
N GLY A 99 -14.34 12.65 -5.08
CA GLY A 99 -15.22 11.77 -5.85
C GLY A 99 -14.59 10.47 -6.35
N TYR A 100 -13.36 10.15 -5.94
CA TYR A 100 -12.69 8.89 -6.27
C TYR A 100 -12.33 8.10 -5.01
N VAL A 101 -12.61 6.81 -5.00
CA VAL A 101 -12.19 5.92 -3.90
C VAL A 101 -10.74 5.47 -4.07
N THR A 102 -10.00 5.48 -2.97
CA THR A 102 -8.63 4.96 -2.94
C THR A 102 -8.66 3.45 -2.77
N THR A 103 -8.78 2.73 -3.88
CA THR A 103 -8.79 1.27 -3.91
C THR A 103 -8.09 0.75 -5.16
N ALA A 104 -7.51 -0.46 -5.05
CA ALA A 104 -6.99 -1.20 -6.21
C ALA A 104 -8.09 -2.01 -6.93
N LYS A 105 -9.25 -2.21 -6.30
CA LYS A 105 -10.40 -2.91 -6.88
C LYS A 105 -11.69 -2.32 -6.32
N GLU A 106 -12.45 -1.66 -7.17
CA GLU A 106 -13.78 -1.17 -6.82
C GLU A 106 -14.82 -2.28 -6.92
N GLN A 107 -15.74 -2.34 -5.96
CA GLN A 107 -16.77 -3.38 -5.86
C GLN A 107 -18.21 -2.84 -5.99
N PHE A 108 -18.38 -1.53 -5.90
CA PHE A 108 -19.73 -0.90 -5.84
C PHE A 108 -19.99 0.06 -7.00
N GLY A 109 -19.20 -0.02 -8.08
CA GLY A 109 -19.37 0.83 -9.27
C GLY A 109 -18.98 2.30 -9.07
N ARG A 110 -18.26 2.64 -8.00
CA ARG A 110 -17.75 4.00 -7.77
C ARG A 110 -16.44 4.22 -8.53
N PRO A 111 -16.16 5.44 -9.03
CA PRO A 111 -14.90 5.72 -9.67
C PRO A 111 -13.72 5.51 -8.70
N ALA A 112 -12.69 4.79 -9.15
CA ALA A 112 -11.51 4.47 -8.36
C ALA A 112 -10.29 5.27 -8.85
N VAL A 113 -9.32 5.48 -7.97
CA VAL A 113 -8.09 6.22 -8.32
C VAL A 113 -7.30 5.58 -9.48
N LEU A 114 -7.41 4.27 -9.67
CA LEU A 114 -6.78 3.58 -10.79
C LEU A 114 -7.44 3.88 -12.14
N ASP A 115 -8.69 4.33 -12.15
CA ASP A 115 -9.37 4.77 -13.36
C ASP A 115 -8.73 6.02 -13.97
N LEU A 116 -8.00 6.80 -13.17
CA LEU A 116 -7.30 8.02 -13.60
C LEU A 116 -5.95 7.73 -14.28
N VAL A 117 -5.46 6.50 -14.21
CA VAL A 117 -4.12 6.10 -14.68
C VAL A 117 -4.16 4.82 -15.54
N ARG A 118 -5.21 4.68 -16.37
CA ARG A 118 -5.46 3.47 -17.20
C ARG A 118 -4.38 3.20 -18.24
N ASP A 119 -3.57 4.19 -18.57
CA ASP A 119 -2.45 4.05 -19.53
C ASP A 119 -1.29 3.21 -18.98
N VAL A 120 -1.25 3.02 -17.66
CA VAL A 120 -0.24 2.19 -17.00
C VAL A 120 -0.66 0.73 -17.09
N LYS A 121 0.08 -0.05 -17.86
CA LYS A 121 -0.20 -1.47 -18.09
C LYS A 121 0.19 -2.37 -16.93
N GLN A 122 1.22 -1.98 -16.20
CA GLN A 122 1.71 -2.73 -15.05
C GLN A 122 0.71 -2.63 -13.89
N ARG A 123 0.69 -3.68 -13.08
CA ARG A 123 -0.12 -3.67 -11.88
C ARG A 123 0.47 -2.72 -10.84
N ILE A 124 -0.23 -1.62 -10.58
CA ILE A 124 0.10 -0.65 -9.53
C ILE A 124 -0.99 -0.60 -8.46
N PHE A 125 -0.66 -0.04 -7.32
CA PHE A 125 -1.57 0.12 -6.19
C PHE A 125 -1.26 1.42 -5.43
N PRO A 126 -2.25 1.99 -4.72
CA PRO A 126 -2.05 3.21 -3.95
C PRO A 126 -1.21 2.98 -2.69
N VAL A 127 -0.36 3.95 -2.37
CA VAL A 127 0.44 4.03 -1.15
C VAL A 127 -0.35 4.83 -0.11
N GLY A 128 -0.98 4.12 0.82
CA GLY A 128 -1.92 4.72 1.75
C GLY A 128 -3.28 5.02 1.12
N ARG A 129 -4.05 5.86 1.78
CA ARG A 129 -5.41 6.20 1.36
C ARG A 129 -5.74 7.65 1.64
N LEU A 130 -6.50 8.24 0.75
CA LEU A 130 -7.28 9.47 0.95
C LEU A 130 -8.75 9.10 0.84
N ASP A 131 -9.60 9.74 1.62
CA ASP A 131 -11.05 9.49 1.60
C ASP A 131 -11.69 10.00 0.30
N TYR A 132 -12.94 9.60 0.08
CA TYR A 132 -13.68 9.92 -1.13
C TYR A 132 -13.76 11.43 -1.38
N ASP A 133 -14.04 12.20 -0.32
CA ASP A 133 -14.20 13.64 -0.34
C ASP A 133 -12.90 14.43 -0.04
N THR A 134 -11.75 13.72 -0.04
CA THR A 134 -10.45 14.32 0.18
C THR A 134 -9.68 14.39 -1.12
N SER A 135 -9.17 15.57 -1.46
CA SER A 135 -8.23 15.76 -2.56
C SER A 135 -6.78 15.91 -2.04
N GLY A 136 -5.80 15.56 -2.86
CA GLY A 136 -4.40 15.75 -2.50
C GLY A 136 -3.44 14.73 -3.10
N LEU A 137 -2.21 14.72 -2.61
CA LEU A 137 -1.16 13.84 -3.09
C LEU A 137 -1.42 12.39 -2.71
N LEU A 138 -1.49 11.54 -3.71
CA LEU A 138 -1.54 10.09 -3.58
C LEU A 138 -0.45 9.46 -4.45
N LEU A 139 0.41 8.64 -3.85
CA LEU A 139 1.39 7.87 -4.61
C LEU A 139 0.78 6.55 -5.08
N LEU A 140 1.11 6.15 -6.30
CA LEU A 140 0.77 4.85 -6.87
C LEU A 140 2.05 4.16 -7.31
N THR A 141 2.21 2.87 -7.01
CA THR A 141 3.43 2.13 -7.32
C THR A 141 3.16 0.62 -7.42
N ASN A 142 4.12 -0.11 -8.00
CA ASN A 142 4.25 -1.57 -7.88
C ASN A 142 5.31 -1.97 -6.84
N ASP A 143 5.91 -1.01 -6.13
CA ASP A 143 6.93 -1.25 -5.11
C ASP A 143 6.30 -1.45 -3.72
N GLY A 144 6.19 -2.72 -3.33
CA GLY A 144 5.63 -3.10 -2.02
C GLY A 144 6.53 -2.71 -0.84
N GLU A 145 7.86 -2.66 -1.03
CA GLU A 145 8.79 -2.27 0.01
C GLU A 145 8.70 -0.77 0.31
N LEU A 146 8.68 0.06 -0.74
CA LEU A 146 8.45 1.50 -0.58
C LEU A 146 7.10 1.76 0.10
N THR A 147 6.05 1.07 -0.34
CA THR A 147 4.71 1.19 0.26
C THR A 147 4.74 0.86 1.75
N TYR A 148 5.41 -0.23 2.12
CA TYR A 148 5.55 -0.63 3.52
C TYR A 148 6.27 0.44 4.34
N ARG A 149 7.37 1.00 3.83
CA ARG A 149 8.14 2.06 4.51
C ARG A 149 7.33 3.34 4.69
N LEU A 150 6.54 3.73 3.70
CA LEU A 150 5.74 4.96 3.75
C LEU A 150 4.44 4.85 4.55
N THR A 151 3.92 3.63 4.76
CA THR A 151 2.60 3.44 5.39
C THR A 151 2.62 2.76 6.74
N HIS A 152 3.67 1.98 7.05
CA HIS A 152 3.72 1.23 8.29
C HIS A 152 4.10 2.14 9.49
N PRO A 153 3.37 2.09 10.62
CA PRO A 153 3.57 2.98 11.76
C PRO A 153 5.00 3.02 12.30
N LYS A 154 5.76 1.91 12.21
CA LYS A 154 7.12 1.84 12.73
C LYS A 154 8.11 2.83 12.07
N TYR A 155 7.78 3.35 10.88
CA TYR A 155 8.64 4.29 10.16
C TYR A 155 8.23 5.74 10.38
N ASP A 156 7.11 5.97 11.03
CA ASP A 156 6.64 7.27 11.50
C ASP A 156 6.75 8.39 10.44
N VAL A 157 6.27 8.08 9.22
CA VAL A 157 6.31 9.01 8.10
C VAL A 157 5.25 10.08 8.26
N ASP A 158 5.67 11.34 8.25
CA ASP A 158 4.81 12.50 8.39
C ASP A 158 3.75 12.60 7.29
N LYS A 159 2.54 12.94 7.70
CA LYS A 159 1.43 13.27 6.81
C LYS A 159 0.82 14.59 7.22
N THR A 160 0.79 15.54 6.28
CA THR A 160 0.21 16.86 6.52
C THR A 160 -1.15 16.97 5.86
N TYR A 161 -2.15 17.37 6.62
CA TYR A 161 -3.51 17.61 6.14
C TYR A 161 -3.92 19.06 6.41
N ILE A 162 -4.68 19.63 5.48
CA ILE A 162 -5.32 20.94 5.64
C ILE A 162 -6.82 20.69 5.68
N ALA A 163 -7.45 20.97 6.82
CA ALA A 163 -8.89 20.87 6.97
C ALA A 163 -9.53 22.26 6.88
N LYS A 164 -10.61 22.37 6.10
CA LYS A 164 -11.48 23.55 6.09
C LYS A 164 -12.61 23.32 7.08
N LEU A 165 -12.75 24.20 8.04
CA LEU A 165 -13.76 24.11 9.08
C LEU A 165 -14.85 25.16 8.90
N TYR A 166 -16.07 24.85 9.37
CA TYR A 166 -17.11 25.84 9.58
C TYR A 166 -16.90 26.52 10.94
N GLY A 167 -16.75 27.84 10.94
CA GLY A 167 -16.44 28.60 12.14
C GLY A 167 -14.95 28.58 12.51
N VAL A 168 -14.64 29.19 13.65
CA VAL A 168 -13.28 29.27 14.20
C VAL A 168 -13.29 28.47 15.50
N PRO A 169 -12.51 27.37 15.61
CA PRO A 169 -12.39 26.63 16.85
C PRO A 169 -11.72 27.49 17.92
N ASP A 170 -12.17 27.39 19.16
CA ASP A 170 -11.53 28.02 20.28
C ASP A 170 -10.28 27.26 20.76
N ASP A 171 -9.52 27.87 21.68
CA ASP A 171 -8.29 27.26 22.22
C ASP A 171 -8.57 25.95 22.97
N MET A 172 -9.74 25.82 23.59
CA MET A 172 -10.13 24.62 24.32
C MET A 172 -10.43 23.47 23.33
N ASP A 173 -11.07 23.74 22.20
CA ASP A 173 -11.34 22.78 21.16
C ASP A 173 -10.03 22.30 20.51
N LEU A 174 -9.11 23.22 20.24
CA LEU A 174 -7.78 22.87 19.72
C LEU A 174 -6.97 22.02 20.71
N GLN A 175 -7.07 22.30 22.02
CA GLN A 175 -6.41 21.47 23.04
C GLN A 175 -7.02 20.07 23.13
N LYS A 176 -8.36 19.95 23.09
CA LYS A 176 -9.04 18.64 23.06
C LYS A 176 -8.57 17.82 21.83
N PHE A 177 -8.54 18.47 20.67
CA PHE A 177 -8.09 17.82 19.45
C PHE A 177 -6.63 17.32 19.54
N ARG A 178 -5.73 18.14 20.11
CA ARG A 178 -4.32 17.75 20.32
C ARG A 178 -4.14 16.58 21.30
N ARG A 179 -5.02 16.46 22.30
CA ARG A 179 -5.02 15.35 23.27
C ARG A 179 -5.59 14.07 22.69
N GLY A 180 -6.21 14.13 21.53
CA GLY A 180 -6.95 13.06 20.90
C GLY A 180 -8.44 13.10 21.23
N VAL A 181 -9.23 12.77 20.24
CA VAL A 181 -10.70 12.63 20.34
C VAL A 181 -11.08 11.18 20.03
N MET A 182 -12.10 10.70 20.74
CA MET A 182 -12.70 9.42 20.38
C MET A 182 -13.45 9.58 19.05
N VAL A 183 -13.21 8.67 18.14
CA VAL A 183 -13.92 8.59 16.85
C VAL A 183 -14.64 7.26 16.84
N ASP A 184 -15.96 7.28 16.63
CA ASP A 184 -16.80 6.08 16.54
C ASP A 184 -16.60 5.32 15.23
#